data_18958a9d8aa1156a82a705a1b67dd283
#
_entry.id   18958a9d8aa1156a82a705a1b67dd283
#
_cell.length_a   1.000
_cell.length_b   1.000
_cell.length_c   1.000
_cell.angle_alpha   90.00
_cell.angle_beta   90.00
_cell.angle_gamma   90.00
#
_symmetry.space_group_name_H-M   'P 1'
#
loop_
_entity.id
_entity.type
_entity.pdbx_description
1 polymer ?
#
loop_
_entity_poly.entity_id
_entity_poly.type
_entity_poly.pdbx_seq_one_letter_code
_entity_poly.pdbx_strand_id
1 'polypeptide(L)'
;MNIGRMAALLKMMLLKLFREPAYIFLMLLFPAMLTIMFGFIFGDPEFGMSMNVTAPGLFAYACIFIIMTVAQSFADMRDQGLLKRLNTTPMKSSDFMGSEIISNMILVILQVIIVYVLALPFGFTPDTNIFGILLAFLLMIVFSLSSVGLGLITATISKSSGIATGISFIFILPQMFFGTFMPVTSTTKPIASLMPSYHATQALSAIFSGDLTNPQVITGFTFTAIASIIIIILGIFLFKKFGNK
;
A
#
# COMPACT_ATOMS: atom_id res chain seq x y z
N MET A 1 -9.70 19.96 12.53
CA MET A 1 -9.22 19.74 11.16
C MET A 1 -9.85 20.79 10.26
N ASN A 2 -9.05 21.53 9.49
CA ASN A 2 -9.56 22.59 8.60
C ASN A 2 -9.37 22.12 7.14
N ILE A 3 -10.48 21.91 6.44
CA ILE A 3 -10.48 21.34 5.09
C ILE A 3 -9.68 22.22 4.11
N GLY A 4 -9.77 23.55 4.20
CA GLY A 4 -9.02 24.46 3.33
C GLY A 4 -7.51 24.36 3.51
N ARG A 5 -7.03 24.23 4.76
CA ARG A 5 -5.59 24.04 5.06
C ARG A 5 -5.10 22.67 4.58
N MET A 6 -5.90 21.64 4.78
CA MET A 6 -5.60 20.28 4.31
C MET A 6 -5.53 20.22 2.78
N ALA A 7 -6.47 20.87 2.08
CA ALA A 7 -6.46 20.93 0.63
C ALA A 7 -5.23 21.70 0.07
N ALA A 8 -4.82 22.79 0.73
CA ALA A 8 -3.62 23.53 0.35
C ALA A 8 -2.35 22.69 0.53
N LEU A 9 -2.24 21.95 1.64
CA LEU A 9 -1.13 21.01 1.87
C LEU A 9 -1.12 19.86 0.86
N LEU A 10 -2.28 19.25 0.61
CA LEU A 10 -2.42 18.18 -0.37
C LEU A 10 -1.97 18.67 -1.77
N LYS A 11 -2.43 19.85 -2.17
CA LYS A 11 -1.99 20.45 -3.45
C LYS A 11 -0.47 20.64 -3.50
N MET A 12 0.14 21.13 -2.40
CA MET A 12 1.60 21.29 -2.30
C MET A 12 2.32 19.94 -2.43
N MET A 13 1.84 18.91 -1.73
CA MET A 13 2.42 17.57 -1.76
C MET A 13 2.32 16.94 -3.15
N LEU A 14 1.16 17.03 -3.80
CA LEU A 14 0.98 16.55 -5.16
C LEU A 14 1.85 17.32 -6.16
N LEU A 15 1.94 18.65 -6.04
CA LEU A 15 2.84 19.43 -6.89
C LEU A 15 4.31 19.08 -6.68
N LYS A 16 4.74 18.84 -5.44
CA LYS A 16 6.10 18.36 -5.14
C LYS A 16 6.33 17.02 -5.85
N LEU A 17 5.40 16.10 -5.71
CA LEU A 17 5.46 14.80 -6.35
C LEU A 17 5.63 14.92 -7.88
N PHE A 18 4.80 15.72 -8.55
CA PHE A 18 4.90 15.94 -10.01
C PHE A 18 6.17 16.68 -10.43
N ARG A 19 6.80 17.42 -9.54
CA ARG A 19 8.10 18.11 -9.82
C ARG A 19 9.31 17.22 -9.59
N GLU A 20 9.15 16.07 -8.97
CA GLU A 20 10.17 15.06 -8.77
C GLU A 20 9.87 13.79 -9.59
N PRO A 21 9.89 13.85 -10.94
CA PRO A 21 9.47 12.74 -11.79
C PRO A 21 10.32 11.49 -11.59
N ALA A 22 11.60 11.65 -11.24
CA ALA A 22 12.50 10.53 -10.94
C ALA A 22 12.01 9.75 -9.69
N TYR A 23 11.51 10.46 -8.69
CA TYR A 23 10.96 9.83 -7.47
C TYR A 23 9.70 9.02 -7.79
N ILE A 24 8.74 9.63 -8.52
CA ILE A 24 7.52 8.92 -8.96
C ILE A 24 7.89 7.70 -9.80
N PHE A 25 8.79 7.88 -10.77
CA PHE A 25 9.20 6.81 -11.66
C PHE A 25 9.78 5.62 -10.87
N LEU A 26 10.73 5.86 -9.95
CA LEU A 26 11.32 4.81 -9.13
C LEU A 26 10.28 4.12 -8.24
N MET A 27 9.33 4.88 -7.74
CA MET A 27 8.29 4.41 -6.86
C MET A 27 7.27 3.51 -7.57
N LEU A 28 6.91 3.89 -8.80
CA LEU A 28 5.99 3.12 -9.64
C LEU A 28 6.70 1.98 -10.36
N LEU A 29 8.00 2.14 -10.63
CA LEU A 29 8.81 1.17 -11.36
C LEU A 29 8.86 -0.19 -10.66
N PHE A 30 8.99 -0.21 -9.33
CA PHE A 30 9.19 -1.46 -8.60
C PHE A 30 7.97 -2.41 -8.67
N PRO A 31 6.73 -1.98 -8.37
CA PRO A 31 5.54 -2.80 -8.60
C PRO A 31 5.33 -3.14 -10.09
N ALA A 32 5.62 -2.19 -10.98
CA ALA A 32 5.50 -2.40 -12.42
C ALA A 32 6.48 -3.46 -12.93
N MET A 33 7.76 -3.38 -12.54
CA MET A 33 8.77 -4.37 -12.91
C MET A 33 8.42 -5.77 -12.40
N LEU A 34 7.94 -5.86 -11.16
CA LEU A 34 7.52 -7.14 -10.60
C LEU A 34 6.34 -7.72 -11.40
N THR A 35 5.36 -6.87 -11.76
CA THR A 35 4.22 -7.30 -12.58
C THR A 35 4.66 -7.80 -13.96
N ILE A 36 5.58 -7.09 -14.61
CA ILE A 36 6.14 -7.48 -15.92
C ILE A 36 6.94 -8.78 -15.78
N MET A 37 7.78 -8.90 -14.76
CA MET A 37 8.58 -10.10 -14.49
C MET A 37 7.68 -11.33 -14.27
N PHE A 38 6.66 -11.20 -13.42
CA PHE A 38 5.69 -12.27 -13.18
C PHE A 38 4.86 -12.56 -14.43
N GLY A 39 4.54 -11.52 -15.21
CA GLY A 39 3.84 -11.65 -16.49
C GLY A 39 4.62 -12.51 -17.49
N PHE A 40 5.92 -12.31 -17.61
CA PHE A 40 6.77 -13.17 -18.47
C PHE A 40 6.91 -14.59 -17.93
N ILE A 41 6.97 -14.78 -16.61
CA ILE A 41 7.12 -16.10 -16.01
C ILE A 41 5.81 -16.89 -16.07
N PHE A 42 4.69 -16.27 -15.72
CA PHE A 42 3.40 -16.96 -15.56
C PHE A 42 2.39 -16.67 -16.68
N GLY A 43 2.74 -15.81 -17.62
CA GLY A 43 1.97 -15.60 -18.85
C GLY A 43 2.12 -16.75 -19.86
N ASP A 44 3.14 -17.61 -19.70
CA ASP A 44 3.34 -18.78 -20.54
C ASP A 44 2.57 -19.99 -19.96
N PRO A 45 1.67 -20.61 -20.72
CA PRO A 45 0.91 -21.79 -20.30
C PRO A 45 1.77 -22.99 -19.86
N GLU A 46 3.03 -23.07 -20.32
CA GLU A 46 3.95 -24.16 -19.96
C GLU A 46 4.33 -24.19 -18.49
N PHE A 47 4.27 -23.04 -17.79
CA PHE A 47 4.58 -22.96 -16.37
C PHE A 47 3.45 -23.42 -15.43
N GLY A 48 2.27 -23.76 -15.97
CA GLY A 48 1.15 -24.33 -15.20
C GLY A 48 0.48 -23.37 -14.19
N MET A 49 0.92 -22.11 -14.11
CA MET A 49 0.28 -21.06 -13.34
C MET A 49 -0.22 -19.98 -14.30
N SER A 50 -1.42 -19.46 -14.06
CA SER A 50 -1.96 -18.36 -14.85
C SER A 50 -1.76 -17.02 -14.16
N MET A 51 -1.71 -15.94 -14.95
CA MET A 51 -1.65 -14.58 -14.41
C MET A 51 -2.86 -14.27 -13.52
N ASN A 52 -4.01 -14.89 -13.74
CA ASN A 52 -5.21 -14.75 -12.91
C ASN A 52 -4.99 -15.24 -11.46
N VAL A 53 -4.12 -16.23 -11.26
CA VAL A 53 -3.77 -16.74 -9.92
C VAL A 53 -2.77 -15.84 -9.21
N THR A 54 -1.83 -15.24 -9.95
CA THR A 54 -0.75 -14.41 -9.38
C THR A 54 -1.12 -12.94 -9.23
N ALA A 55 -2.02 -12.44 -10.08
CA ALA A 55 -2.43 -11.03 -10.09
C ALA A 55 -2.93 -10.51 -8.72
N PRO A 56 -3.79 -11.21 -7.96
CA PRO A 56 -4.21 -10.75 -6.63
C PRO A 56 -3.04 -10.42 -5.70
N GLY A 57 -1.99 -11.25 -5.74
CA GLY A 57 -0.75 -11.02 -4.99
C GLY A 57 0.02 -9.79 -5.46
N LEU A 58 0.08 -9.54 -6.77
CA LEU A 58 0.74 -8.36 -7.33
C LEU A 58 0.01 -7.07 -6.97
N PHE A 59 -1.31 -7.07 -6.98
CA PHE A 59 -2.12 -5.93 -6.52
C PHE A 59 -1.92 -5.64 -5.03
N ALA A 60 -1.94 -6.68 -4.20
CA ALA A 60 -1.65 -6.52 -2.77
C ALA A 60 -0.21 -6.02 -2.54
N TYR A 61 0.76 -6.51 -3.30
CA TYR A 61 2.15 -6.08 -3.22
C TYR A 61 2.31 -4.59 -3.54
N ALA A 62 1.62 -4.07 -4.57
CA ALA A 62 1.64 -2.64 -4.88
C ALA A 62 1.21 -1.79 -3.67
N CYS A 63 0.18 -2.25 -2.94
CA CYS A 63 -0.26 -1.59 -1.70
C CYS A 63 0.76 -1.72 -0.56
N ILE A 64 1.44 -2.87 -0.42
CA ILE A 64 2.47 -3.09 0.61
C ILE A 64 3.67 -2.16 0.41
N PHE A 65 4.06 -1.91 -0.83
CA PHE A 65 5.23 -1.09 -1.16
C PHE A 65 5.11 0.37 -0.67
N ILE A 66 3.89 0.85 -0.44
CA ILE A 66 3.61 2.15 0.17
C ILE A 66 4.24 2.31 1.56
N ILE A 67 4.48 1.23 2.31
CA ILE A 67 5.16 1.28 3.60
C ILE A 67 6.49 2.02 3.48
N MET A 68 7.29 1.66 2.47
CA MET A 68 8.61 2.25 2.24
C MET A 68 8.49 3.72 1.83
N THR A 69 7.56 4.03 0.95
CA THR A 69 7.33 5.40 0.46
C THR A 69 6.96 6.35 1.57
N VAL A 70 5.98 5.97 2.39
CA VAL A 70 5.55 6.77 3.54
C VAL A 70 6.69 6.94 4.53
N ALA A 71 7.42 5.86 4.83
CA ALA A 71 8.53 5.89 5.75
C ALA A 71 9.64 6.86 5.30
N GLN A 72 10.00 6.82 4.01
CA GLN A 72 10.99 7.72 3.41
C GLN A 72 10.49 9.17 3.42
N SER A 73 9.26 9.42 2.95
CA SER A 73 8.69 10.77 2.87
C SER A 73 8.70 11.48 4.22
N PHE A 74 8.26 10.80 5.27
CA PHE A 74 8.26 11.39 6.62
C PHE A 74 9.67 11.56 7.21
N ALA A 75 10.59 10.63 6.94
CA ALA A 75 11.98 10.76 7.38
C ALA A 75 12.66 11.95 6.67
N ASP A 76 12.48 12.11 5.37
CA ASP A 76 13.01 13.24 4.60
C ASP A 76 12.45 14.58 5.08
N MET A 77 11.14 14.66 5.32
CA MET A 77 10.52 15.89 5.83
C MET A 77 11.05 16.28 7.20
N ARG A 78 11.39 15.30 8.05
CA ARG A 78 12.03 15.55 9.33
C ARG A 78 13.47 16.05 9.16
N ASP A 79 14.25 15.39 8.31
CA ASP A 79 15.66 15.71 8.06
C ASP A 79 15.80 17.11 7.44
N GLN A 80 14.86 17.50 6.56
CA GLN A 80 14.77 18.86 6.00
C GLN A 80 14.24 19.91 6.97
N GLY A 81 13.90 19.54 8.20
CA GLY A 81 13.34 20.42 9.22
C GLY A 81 11.94 20.95 8.88
N LEU A 82 11.25 20.35 7.90
CA LEU A 82 9.93 20.79 7.47
C LEU A 82 8.90 20.65 8.60
N LEU A 83 8.99 19.57 9.37
CA LEU A 83 8.10 19.34 10.52
C LEU A 83 8.26 20.42 11.59
N LYS A 84 9.49 20.90 11.83
CA LYS A 84 9.76 22.02 12.77
C LYS A 84 9.18 23.33 12.25
N ARG A 85 9.30 23.60 10.95
CA ARG A 85 8.73 24.80 10.31
C ARG A 85 7.20 24.78 10.32
N LEU A 86 6.58 23.63 10.17
CA LEU A 86 5.12 23.49 10.27
C LEU A 86 4.60 23.84 11.66
N ASN A 87 5.38 23.59 12.72
CA ASN A 87 5.02 23.96 14.09
C ASN A 87 5.02 25.48 14.34
N THR A 88 5.69 26.28 13.49
CA THR A 88 5.66 27.76 13.55
C THR A 88 4.52 28.37 12.73
N THR A 89 3.76 27.55 12.02
CA THR A 89 2.59 27.98 11.25
C THR A 89 1.29 27.69 12.01
N PRO A 90 0.16 28.33 11.68
CA PRO A 90 -1.13 28.04 12.30
C PRO A 90 -1.72 26.66 11.87
N MET A 91 -0.92 25.80 11.26
CA MET A 91 -1.32 24.47 10.87
C MET A 91 -1.31 23.50 12.05
N LYS A 92 -2.30 22.60 12.09
CA LYS A 92 -2.35 21.52 13.07
C LYS A 92 -1.67 20.28 12.50
N SER A 93 -0.98 19.52 13.34
CA SER A 93 -0.39 18.23 12.95
C SER A 93 -1.41 17.26 12.31
N SER A 94 -2.69 17.37 12.71
CA SER A 94 -3.78 16.59 12.11
C SER A 94 -4.09 16.98 10.66
N ASP A 95 -3.95 18.26 10.29
CA ASP A 95 -4.19 18.74 8.92
C ASP A 95 -3.06 18.25 8.01
N PHE A 96 -1.82 18.25 8.51
CA PHE A 96 -0.65 17.73 7.82
C PHE A 96 -0.74 16.20 7.61
N MET A 97 -0.97 15.44 8.67
CA MET A 97 -1.06 13.98 8.57
C MET A 97 -2.23 13.53 7.69
N GLY A 98 -3.37 14.22 7.76
CA GLY A 98 -4.51 13.95 6.88
C GLY A 98 -4.16 14.16 5.41
N SER A 99 -3.45 15.24 5.09
CA SER A 99 -3.01 15.54 3.71
C SER A 99 -2.03 14.47 3.19
N GLU A 100 -1.10 14.03 4.04
CA GLU A 100 -0.12 13.01 3.67
C GLU A 100 -0.78 11.64 3.43
N ILE A 101 -1.72 11.25 4.29
CA ILE A 101 -2.50 10.01 4.10
C ILE A 101 -3.23 10.06 2.76
N ILE A 102 -3.94 11.16 2.47
CA ILE A 102 -4.70 11.31 1.21
C ILE A 102 -3.76 11.32 0.00
N SER A 103 -2.60 11.99 0.09
CA SER A 103 -1.60 12.00 -0.97
C SER A 103 -1.10 10.58 -1.29
N ASN A 104 -0.81 9.79 -0.27
CA ASN A 104 -0.39 8.40 -0.45
C ASN A 104 -1.52 7.50 -0.97
N MET A 105 -2.79 7.76 -0.60
CA MET A 105 -3.94 7.06 -1.19
C MET A 105 -4.05 7.29 -2.71
N ILE A 106 -3.82 8.52 -3.16
CA ILE A 106 -3.80 8.86 -4.60
C ILE A 106 -2.69 8.08 -5.31
N LEU A 107 -1.51 7.97 -4.69
CA LEU A 107 -0.40 7.18 -5.23
C LEU A 107 -0.72 5.69 -5.32
N VAL A 108 -1.36 5.13 -4.29
CA VAL A 108 -1.82 3.72 -4.32
C VAL A 108 -2.76 3.49 -5.50
N ILE A 109 -3.75 4.35 -5.68
CA ILE A 109 -4.70 4.22 -6.79
C ILE A 109 -3.95 4.22 -8.12
N LEU A 110 -2.98 5.11 -8.29
CA LEU A 110 -2.16 5.17 -9.49
C LEU A 110 -1.33 3.89 -9.66
N GLN A 111 -0.69 3.38 -8.60
CA GLN A 111 0.08 2.12 -8.65
C GLN A 111 -0.80 0.93 -9.02
N VAL A 112 -1.98 0.83 -8.43
CA VAL A 112 -2.93 -0.25 -8.70
C VAL A 112 -3.44 -0.20 -10.15
N ILE A 113 -3.74 1.00 -10.68
CA ILE A 113 -4.10 1.17 -12.09
C ILE A 113 -2.97 0.72 -13.01
N ILE A 114 -1.73 1.09 -12.70
CA ILE A 114 -0.55 0.68 -13.50
C ILE A 114 -0.40 -0.85 -13.47
N VAL A 115 -0.48 -1.48 -12.30
CA VAL A 115 -0.41 -2.94 -12.17
C VAL A 115 -1.53 -3.60 -12.97
N TYR A 116 -2.76 -3.05 -12.89
CA TYR A 116 -3.91 -3.56 -13.64
C TYR A 116 -3.66 -3.51 -15.15
N VAL A 117 -3.26 -2.35 -15.67
CA VAL A 117 -3.00 -2.15 -17.11
C VAL A 117 -1.85 -3.04 -17.59
N LEU A 118 -0.79 -3.17 -16.79
CA LEU A 118 0.36 -4.01 -17.14
C LEU A 118 0.05 -5.52 -17.05
N ALA A 119 -0.88 -5.94 -16.23
CA ALA A 119 -1.27 -7.35 -16.12
C ALA A 119 -2.09 -7.84 -17.33
N LEU A 120 -2.86 -6.95 -17.98
CA LEU A 120 -3.73 -7.31 -19.10
C LEU A 120 -3.00 -8.01 -20.28
N PRO A 121 -1.86 -7.46 -20.79
CA PRO A 121 -1.13 -8.09 -21.90
C PRO A 121 -0.59 -9.49 -21.59
N PHE A 122 -0.42 -9.81 -20.30
CA PHE A 122 0.07 -11.12 -19.84
C PHE A 122 -1.05 -12.12 -19.51
N GLY A 123 -2.26 -11.86 -20.01
CA GLY A 123 -3.38 -12.81 -19.88
C GLY A 123 -4.17 -12.67 -18.58
N PHE A 124 -4.04 -11.55 -17.87
CA PHE A 124 -4.95 -11.24 -16.76
C PHE A 124 -6.33 -10.89 -17.30
N THR A 125 -7.27 -11.77 -17.11
CA THR A 125 -8.68 -11.64 -17.54
C THR A 125 -9.56 -11.90 -16.32
N PRO A 126 -9.85 -10.86 -15.51
CA PRO A 126 -10.70 -11.04 -14.33
C PRO A 126 -12.11 -11.44 -14.77
N ASP A 127 -12.62 -12.54 -14.22
CA ASP A 127 -13.96 -13.06 -14.49
C ASP A 127 -15.00 -12.38 -13.59
N THR A 128 -14.99 -11.05 -13.59
CA THR A 128 -15.86 -10.22 -12.73
C THR A 128 -16.43 -9.04 -13.50
N ASN A 129 -17.56 -8.51 -13.01
CA ASN A 129 -18.19 -7.33 -13.59
C ASN A 129 -17.54 -6.03 -13.08
N ILE A 130 -17.98 -4.89 -13.64
CA ILE A 130 -17.48 -3.57 -13.23
C ILE A 130 -17.64 -3.30 -11.73
N PHE A 131 -18.69 -3.82 -11.10
CA PHE A 131 -18.89 -3.69 -9.66
C PHE A 131 -17.82 -4.45 -8.87
N GLY A 132 -17.46 -5.67 -9.29
CA GLY A 132 -16.37 -6.42 -8.68
C GLY A 132 -15.01 -5.73 -8.84
N ILE A 133 -14.73 -5.12 -10.01
CA ILE A 133 -13.51 -4.32 -10.19
C ILE A 133 -13.48 -3.13 -9.21
N LEU A 134 -14.59 -2.38 -9.08
CA LEU A 134 -14.68 -1.28 -8.13
C LEU A 134 -14.51 -1.76 -6.69
N LEU A 135 -15.08 -2.92 -6.35
CA LEU A 135 -14.93 -3.53 -5.03
C LEU A 135 -13.46 -3.91 -4.75
N ALA A 136 -12.76 -4.46 -5.74
CA ALA A 136 -11.33 -4.77 -5.63
C ALA A 136 -10.50 -3.50 -5.37
N PHE A 137 -10.76 -2.41 -6.11
CA PHE A 137 -10.10 -1.13 -5.86
C PHE A 137 -10.40 -0.58 -4.46
N LEU A 138 -11.64 -0.67 -4.00
CA LEU A 138 -12.02 -0.25 -2.65
C LEU A 138 -11.27 -1.05 -1.58
N LEU A 139 -11.18 -2.37 -1.75
CA LEU A 139 -10.41 -3.23 -0.84
C LEU A 139 -8.93 -2.82 -0.80
N MET A 140 -8.33 -2.53 -1.94
CA MET A 140 -6.94 -2.10 -2.02
C MET A 140 -6.72 -0.74 -1.34
N ILE A 141 -7.66 0.20 -1.48
CA ILE A 141 -7.64 1.48 -0.76
C ILE A 141 -7.70 1.23 0.75
N VAL A 142 -8.61 0.38 1.22
CA VAL A 142 -8.74 0.04 2.64
C VAL A 142 -7.46 -0.64 3.15
N PHE A 143 -6.91 -1.58 2.40
CA PHE A 143 -5.68 -2.28 2.76
C PHE A 143 -4.47 -1.32 2.82
N SER A 144 -4.38 -0.39 1.88
CA SER A 144 -3.27 0.56 1.83
C SER A 144 -3.20 1.50 3.05
N LEU A 145 -4.32 1.73 3.76
CA LEU A 145 -4.30 2.45 5.04
C LEU A 145 -3.45 1.73 6.10
N SER A 146 -3.45 0.39 6.12
CA SER A 146 -2.56 -0.36 7.01
C SER A 146 -1.09 -0.15 6.63
N SER A 147 -0.79 -0.13 5.33
CA SER A 147 0.56 0.11 4.82
C SER A 147 1.05 1.52 5.16
N VAL A 148 0.19 2.55 5.02
CA VAL A 148 0.50 3.91 5.46
C VAL A 148 0.79 3.95 6.96
N GLY A 149 -0.02 3.27 7.77
CA GLY A 149 0.19 3.19 9.22
C GLY A 149 1.52 2.53 9.59
N LEU A 150 1.89 1.43 8.93
CA LEU A 150 3.19 0.77 9.10
C LEU A 150 4.34 1.68 8.65
N GLY A 151 4.17 2.43 7.56
CA GLY A 151 5.12 3.43 7.11
C GLY A 151 5.36 4.53 8.15
N LEU A 152 4.30 5.01 8.81
CA LEU A 152 4.41 5.98 9.91
C LEU A 152 5.16 5.40 11.12
N ILE A 153 4.90 4.14 11.48
CA ILE A 153 5.62 3.45 12.55
C ILE A 153 7.11 3.37 12.19
N THR A 154 7.42 2.96 10.97
CA THR A 154 8.79 2.88 10.45
C THR A 154 9.48 4.23 10.48
N ALA A 155 8.81 5.29 10.01
CA ALA A 155 9.33 6.66 10.05
C ALA A 155 9.66 7.13 11.48
N THR A 156 8.85 6.72 12.45
CA THR A 156 9.03 7.10 13.86
C THR A 156 10.33 6.55 14.45
N ILE A 157 10.69 5.32 14.10
CA ILE A 157 11.88 4.63 14.64
C ILE A 157 13.13 4.87 13.80
N SER A 158 12.99 5.43 12.61
CA SER A 158 14.10 5.70 11.68
C SER A 158 14.74 7.06 11.97
N LYS A 159 16.07 7.14 11.82
CA LYS A 159 16.83 8.38 12.00
C LYS A 159 17.09 9.12 10.67
N SER A 160 16.98 8.44 9.55
CA SER A 160 17.16 9.00 8.20
C SER A 160 16.30 8.24 7.19
N SER A 161 16.13 8.77 5.98
CA SER A 161 15.35 8.12 4.94
C SER A 161 15.96 6.80 4.46
N GLY A 162 17.28 6.69 4.41
CA GLY A 162 17.97 5.45 4.10
C GLY A 162 17.72 4.35 5.15
N ILE A 163 17.74 4.70 6.44
CA ILE A 163 17.40 3.78 7.54
C ILE A 163 15.90 3.41 7.46
N ALA A 164 15.04 4.38 7.14
CA ALA A 164 13.60 4.15 6.97
C ALA A 164 13.32 3.10 5.88
N THR A 165 14.06 3.18 4.76
CA THR A 165 14.00 2.17 3.70
C THR A 165 14.35 0.78 4.22
N GLY A 166 15.48 0.63 4.90
CA GLY A 166 15.92 -0.66 5.44
C GLY A 166 14.93 -1.26 6.45
N ILE A 167 14.45 -0.45 7.39
CA ILE A 167 13.48 -0.92 8.40
C ILE A 167 12.11 -1.26 7.77
N SER A 168 11.72 -0.59 6.69
CA SER A 168 10.46 -0.90 5.98
C SER A 168 10.40 -2.36 5.53
N PHE A 169 11.52 -2.95 5.13
CA PHE A 169 11.59 -4.35 4.72
C PHE A 169 11.23 -5.33 5.84
N ILE A 170 11.38 -4.96 7.12
CA ILE A 170 10.93 -5.79 8.24
C ILE A 170 9.41 -6.03 8.20
N PHE A 171 8.65 -5.04 7.69
CA PHE A 171 7.20 -5.15 7.52
C PHE A 171 6.81 -5.64 6.12
N ILE A 172 7.56 -5.23 5.09
CA ILE A 172 7.27 -5.57 3.69
C ILE A 172 7.49 -7.08 3.45
N LEU A 173 8.64 -7.63 3.86
CA LEU A 173 8.98 -9.02 3.55
C LEU A 173 8.00 -10.04 4.13
N PRO A 174 7.60 -9.99 5.42
CA PRO A 174 6.60 -10.92 5.93
C PRO A 174 5.27 -10.82 5.20
N GLN A 175 4.77 -9.61 4.94
CA GLN A 175 3.53 -9.41 4.21
C GLN A 175 3.61 -9.88 2.76
N MET A 176 4.75 -9.66 2.10
CA MET A 176 4.99 -10.09 0.74
C MET A 176 5.06 -11.62 0.65
N PHE A 177 5.85 -12.26 1.51
CA PHE A 177 6.01 -13.71 1.44
C PHE A 177 4.77 -14.43 1.94
N PHE A 178 4.39 -14.24 3.19
CA PHE A 178 3.28 -15.01 3.80
C PHE A 178 1.89 -14.52 3.39
N GLY A 179 1.77 -13.28 2.94
CA GLY A 179 0.48 -12.70 2.58
C GLY A 179 0.14 -12.74 1.10
N THR A 180 1.14 -12.81 0.19
CA THR A 180 0.87 -12.62 -1.24
C THR A 180 1.42 -13.71 -2.14
N PHE A 181 2.68 -14.13 -1.99
CA PHE A 181 3.35 -14.96 -3.00
C PHE A 181 3.60 -16.40 -2.59
N MET A 182 3.71 -16.71 -1.29
CA MET A 182 3.92 -18.09 -0.88
C MET A 182 2.60 -18.86 -0.78
N PRO A 183 2.60 -20.12 -1.24
CA PRO A 183 1.46 -21.00 -1.00
C PRO A 183 1.22 -21.17 0.50
N VAL A 184 -0.01 -20.97 0.92
CA VAL A 184 -0.38 -21.13 2.33
C VAL A 184 -0.61 -22.61 2.63
N THR A 185 0.30 -23.18 3.42
CA THR A 185 0.22 -24.54 3.94
C THR A 185 -0.35 -24.56 5.36
N SER A 186 -0.63 -25.75 5.90
CA SER A 186 -1.06 -25.91 7.30
C SER A 186 -0.07 -25.28 8.30
N THR A 187 1.24 -25.35 7.97
CA THR A 187 2.31 -24.80 8.81
C THR A 187 2.42 -23.27 8.72
N THR A 188 2.22 -22.67 7.54
CA THR A 188 2.37 -21.23 7.32
C THR A 188 1.07 -20.45 7.60
N LYS A 189 -0.09 -21.11 7.58
CA LYS A 189 -1.39 -20.49 7.77
C LYS A 189 -1.54 -19.68 9.06
N PRO A 190 -1.04 -20.12 10.24
CA PRO A 190 -1.13 -19.31 11.46
C PRO A 190 -0.41 -17.97 11.36
N ILE A 191 0.75 -17.93 10.67
CA ILE A 191 1.51 -16.69 10.44
C ILE A 191 0.81 -15.85 9.38
N ALA A 192 0.44 -16.45 8.25
CA ALA A 192 -0.23 -15.76 7.16
C ALA A 192 -1.54 -15.09 7.61
N SER A 193 -2.34 -15.77 8.44
CA SER A 193 -3.62 -15.25 8.95
C SER A 193 -3.50 -14.01 9.84
N LEU A 194 -2.31 -13.70 10.35
CA LEU A 194 -2.03 -12.45 11.07
C LEU A 194 -1.74 -11.28 10.13
N MET A 195 -1.45 -11.55 8.85
CA MET A 195 -1.06 -10.53 7.88
C MET A 195 -2.29 -9.94 7.18
N PRO A 196 -2.48 -8.62 7.20
CA PRO A 196 -3.56 -7.97 6.44
C PRO A 196 -3.49 -8.28 4.93
N SER A 197 -2.27 -8.42 4.39
CA SER A 197 -2.03 -8.77 3.00
C SER A 197 -2.61 -10.13 2.61
N TYR A 198 -2.55 -11.13 3.49
CA TYR A 198 -3.14 -12.44 3.25
C TYR A 198 -4.66 -12.34 3.01
N HIS A 199 -5.35 -11.64 3.90
CA HIS A 199 -6.79 -11.46 3.80
C HIS A 199 -7.18 -10.62 2.58
N ALA A 200 -6.39 -9.59 2.26
CA ALA A 200 -6.59 -8.78 1.06
C ALA A 200 -6.40 -9.63 -0.21
N THR A 201 -5.34 -10.44 -0.30
CA THR A 201 -5.07 -11.29 -1.46
C THR A 201 -6.16 -12.35 -1.65
N GLN A 202 -6.63 -13.00 -0.58
CA GLN A 202 -7.71 -13.99 -0.65
C GLN A 202 -9.02 -13.36 -1.14
N ALA A 203 -9.36 -12.18 -0.63
CA ALA A 203 -10.55 -11.46 -1.07
C ALA A 203 -10.44 -11.00 -2.54
N LEU A 204 -9.27 -10.47 -2.95
CA LEU A 204 -9.02 -10.10 -4.35
C LEU A 204 -9.13 -11.30 -5.28
N SER A 205 -8.60 -12.47 -4.88
CA SER A 205 -8.72 -13.70 -5.65
C SER A 205 -10.18 -14.10 -5.86
N ALA A 206 -11.01 -14.07 -4.81
CA ALA A 206 -12.42 -14.35 -4.90
C ALA A 206 -13.19 -13.33 -5.77
N ILE A 207 -12.86 -12.04 -5.65
CA ILE A 207 -13.48 -10.97 -6.46
C ILE A 207 -13.13 -11.15 -7.94
N PHE A 208 -11.86 -11.43 -8.27
CA PHE A 208 -11.42 -11.57 -9.65
C PHE A 208 -11.87 -12.89 -10.31
N SER A 209 -12.20 -13.92 -9.53
CA SER A 209 -12.86 -15.14 -10.01
C SER A 209 -14.38 -15.01 -10.18
N GLY A 210 -14.95 -13.81 -9.94
CA GLY A 210 -16.38 -13.54 -10.10
C GLY A 210 -17.26 -13.98 -8.93
N ASP A 211 -16.70 -14.62 -7.90
CA ASP A 211 -17.44 -15.09 -6.74
C ASP A 211 -17.52 -13.99 -5.64
N LEU A 212 -18.37 -13.00 -5.89
CA LEU A 212 -18.58 -11.89 -4.95
C LEU A 212 -19.31 -12.31 -3.66
N THR A 213 -19.94 -13.49 -3.66
CA THR A 213 -20.64 -14.02 -2.47
C THR A 213 -19.74 -14.87 -1.58
N ASN A 214 -18.51 -15.10 -2.00
CA ASN A 214 -17.53 -15.89 -1.26
C ASN A 214 -17.30 -15.29 0.14
N PRO A 215 -17.37 -16.08 1.22
CA PRO A 215 -17.08 -15.60 2.56
C PRO A 215 -15.72 -14.91 2.71
N GLN A 216 -14.74 -15.25 1.86
CA GLN A 216 -13.42 -14.62 1.85
C GLN A 216 -13.49 -13.13 1.48
N VAL A 217 -14.46 -12.69 0.71
CA VAL A 217 -14.65 -11.27 0.37
C VAL A 217 -15.01 -10.50 1.64
N ILE A 218 -16.04 -10.96 2.38
CA ILE A 218 -16.51 -10.29 3.60
C ILE A 218 -15.44 -10.36 4.69
N THR A 219 -14.85 -11.53 4.92
CA THR A 219 -13.81 -11.70 5.95
C THR A 219 -12.56 -10.89 5.61
N GLY A 220 -12.17 -10.83 4.33
CA GLY A 220 -11.05 -10.03 3.86
C GLY A 220 -11.27 -8.54 4.07
N PHE A 221 -12.43 -8.01 3.68
CA PHE A 221 -12.77 -6.61 3.95
C PHE A 221 -12.79 -6.29 5.45
N THR A 222 -13.46 -7.12 6.24
CA THR A 222 -13.61 -6.89 7.69
C THR A 222 -12.26 -6.91 8.39
N PHE A 223 -11.46 -7.95 8.14
CA PHE A 223 -10.13 -8.07 8.75
C PHE A 223 -9.22 -6.92 8.32
N THR A 224 -9.17 -6.64 7.02
CA THR A 224 -8.32 -5.58 6.47
C THR A 224 -8.73 -4.21 6.99
N ALA A 225 -10.04 -3.92 7.11
CA ALA A 225 -10.54 -2.66 7.64
C ALA A 225 -10.19 -2.50 9.13
N ILE A 226 -10.42 -3.52 9.95
CA ILE A 226 -10.08 -3.50 11.39
C ILE A 226 -8.57 -3.32 11.57
N ALA A 227 -7.76 -4.12 10.88
CA ALA A 227 -6.31 -4.04 10.95
C ALA A 227 -5.82 -2.64 10.49
N SER A 228 -6.38 -2.10 9.41
CA SER A 228 -6.01 -0.77 8.90
C SER A 228 -6.33 0.33 9.90
N ILE A 229 -7.52 0.30 10.53
CA ILE A 229 -7.90 1.29 11.55
C ILE A 229 -6.93 1.22 12.75
N ILE A 230 -6.65 0.03 13.24
CA ILE A 230 -5.75 -0.15 14.39
C ILE A 230 -4.34 0.34 14.06
N ILE A 231 -3.79 -0.11 12.94
CA ILE A 231 -2.41 0.18 12.54
C ILE A 231 -2.24 1.68 12.23
N ILE A 232 -3.18 2.32 11.52
CA ILE A 232 -3.08 3.74 11.19
C ILE A 232 -3.21 4.62 12.44
N ILE A 233 -4.11 4.29 13.37
CA ILE A 233 -4.23 5.01 14.65
C ILE A 233 -2.95 4.88 15.45
N LEU A 234 -2.40 3.67 15.56
CA LEU A 234 -1.14 3.42 16.24
C LEU A 234 0.02 4.17 15.60
N GLY A 235 0.12 4.14 14.26
CA GLY A 235 1.13 4.88 13.50
C GLY A 235 1.06 6.38 13.74
N ILE A 236 -0.14 6.98 13.66
CA ILE A 236 -0.37 8.40 13.96
C ILE A 236 0.02 8.73 15.40
N PHE A 237 -0.40 7.91 16.35
CA PHE A 237 -0.10 8.11 17.77
C PHE A 237 1.41 8.09 18.05
N LEU A 238 2.10 7.06 17.57
CA LEU A 238 3.54 6.90 17.75
C LEU A 238 4.31 8.05 17.08
N PHE A 239 3.93 8.40 15.85
CA PHE A 239 4.58 9.49 15.14
C PHE A 239 4.40 10.84 15.84
N LYS A 240 3.20 11.16 16.34
CA LYS A 240 2.97 12.39 17.12
C LYS A 240 3.77 12.44 18.40
N LYS A 241 3.93 11.30 19.09
CA LYS A 241 4.61 11.23 20.38
C LYS A 241 6.14 11.22 20.25
N PHE A 242 6.68 10.57 19.26
CA PHE A 242 8.12 10.27 19.13
C PHE A 242 8.75 10.75 17.82
N GLY A 243 7.98 11.04 16.80
CA GLY A 243 8.50 11.38 15.46
C GLY A 243 9.13 12.76 15.34
N ASN A 244 8.96 13.63 16.32
CA ASN A 244 9.52 15.00 16.35
C ASN A 244 10.78 15.14 17.23
N LYS A 245 11.35 14.04 17.72
CA LYS A 245 12.56 14.06 18.54
C LYS A 245 13.84 14.03 17.73
#